data_6f44cde5bc034798759619e893caf8dd
#
_entry.id   6f44cde5bc034798759619e893caf8dd
#
_cell.length_a   1.000
_cell.length_b   1.000
_cell.length_c   1.000
_cell.angle_alpha   90.00
_cell.angle_beta   90.00
_cell.angle_gamma   90.00
#
_symmetry.space_group_name_H-M   'P 1'
#
loop_
_entity.id
_entity.type
_entity.pdbx_description
1 polymer ?
#
loop_
_entity_poly.entity_id
_entity_poly.type
_entity_poly.pdbx_seq_one_letter_code
_entity_poly.pdbx_strand_id
1 'polypeptide(L)'
;MISGRYNYGKSEISANVRYIQRKGDWTREYDERFIFPDNELHRLETGEPTLFNKKLLASNLNYTLQEKGKYLFNAQFRYTLQDNPAGYEDRKSKLYTSDSDIPVSIYDHTQERNHLPSLDLYYQQNLKNDQRLIFNLVGTYIKSSNTRIYQEKQEGIANTELYSDIAGKKYSLIAEGTYEKKLGQGTLTGGLRHMQSYTDNRYEGEDVMNVLLKQAESYAYTEYKGKIQNWGYIANLSLNRFYYSQRDNHSERYGFQPSLLVSYNPVDNLHFRYHINLKNNAPSIAYLNDVEQRIDILQTRRGNPDLKSFRSTIQDFNAIFSTGIFSIDALVSYAYEKNPIMESVIYEEGMFIHTYENQKSFQHLAAEVTFNIKPWKDYISLSVTPGINRYISTGNNYLHTYTLKELRINLDASYKNWLLSFMTITPPNRYVYGEQLLKGDLMHTLMIGYKQPAWSIMAGIHNPFMKTYRSENANWSALNPVKSDIHSTNMSNTIVVKLNFNLNFGRQYKGANKGIQNIDTDSGILQGTKE
;
A
#
# COMPACT_ATOMS: atom_id res chain seq x y z
N MET A 1 14.12 16.32 -3.13
CA MET A 1 13.23 16.46 -4.30
C MET A 1 13.55 17.78 -4.99
N ILE A 2 13.73 17.75 -6.29
CA ILE A 2 13.93 18.93 -7.14
C ILE A 2 12.77 18.97 -8.12
N SER A 3 12.15 20.14 -8.31
CA SER A 3 11.06 20.30 -9.27
C SER A 3 11.18 21.64 -9.99
N GLY A 4 10.81 21.65 -11.27
CA GLY A 4 10.76 22.85 -12.10
C GLY A 4 9.50 22.87 -12.95
N ARG A 5 9.01 24.08 -13.26
CA ARG A 5 7.85 24.29 -14.12
C ARG A 5 8.11 25.51 -15.01
N TYR A 6 7.78 25.35 -16.27
CA TYR A 6 7.87 26.42 -17.27
C TYR A 6 6.56 26.53 -18.05
N ASN A 7 6.02 27.73 -18.14
CA ASN A 7 4.77 28.00 -18.85
C ASN A 7 5.03 28.92 -20.04
N TYR A 8 4.53 28.55 -21.21
CA TYR A 8 4.58 29.34 -22.42
C TYR A 8 3.27 29.23 -23.22
N GLY A 9 2.55 30.34 -23.32
CA GLY A 9 1.26 30.40 -24.03
C GLY A 9 0.24 29.42 -23.42
N LYS A 10 -0.18 28.42 -24.21
CA LYS A 10 -1.10 27.35 -23.80
C LYS A 10 -0.39 26.13 -23.25
N SER A 11 0.94 26.12 -23.24
CA SER A 11 1.77 24.98 -22.89
C SER A 11 2.41 25.14 -21.52
N GLU A 12 2.49 24.05 -20.78
CA GLU A 12 3.25 23.92 -19.54
C GLU A 12 4.14 22.69 -19.64
N ILE A 13 5.42 22.83 -19.29
CA ILE A 13 6.35 21.72 -19.09
C ILE A 13 6.73 21.73 -17.62
N SER A 14 6.64 20.58 -16.96
CA SER A 14 7.12 20.43 -15.59
C SER A 14 7.90 19.13 -15.42
N ALA A 15 8.93 19.21 -14.60
CA ALA A 15 9.75 18.06 -14.24
C ALA A 15 9.94 18.02 -12.73
N ASN A 16 9.95 16.81 -12.16
CA ASN A 16 10.37 16.60 -10.79
C ASN A 16 11.22 15.33 -10.68
N VAL A 17 12.18 15.39 -9.77
CA VAL A 17 13.03 14.26 -9.41
C VAL A 17 13.07 14.15 -7.89
N ARG A 18 12.81 12.95 -7.38
CA ARG A 18 12.86 12.64 -5.96
C ARG A 18 13.80 11.46 -5.74
N TYR A 19 14.77 11.66 -4.87
CA TYR A 19 15.63 10.58 -4.39
C TYR A 19 15.39 10.39 -2.89
N ILE A 20 15.25 9.13 -2.48
CA ILE A 20 15.14 8.72 -1.08
C ILE A 20 16.09 7.57 -0.87
N GLN A 21 16.87 7.63 0.19
CA GLN A 21 17.63 6.50 0.69
C GLN A 21 17.26 6.28 2.16
N ARG A 22 16.98 5.03 2.50
CA ARG A 22 16.79 4.58 3.88
C ARG A 22 17.84 3.52 4.16
N LYS A 23 18.67 3.77 5.16
CA LYS A 23 19.74 2.89 5.59
C LYS A 23 19.74 2.84 7.10
N GLY A 24 19.85 1.65 7.66
CA GLY A 24 19.88 1.41 9.10
C GLY A 24 20.06 -0.07 9.39
N ASP A 25 19.93 -0.43 10.64
CA ASP A 25 20.03 -1.81 11.13
C ASP A 25 18.75 -2.23 11.81
N TRP A 26 18.39 -3.47 11.60
CA TRP A 26 17.30 -4.14 12.30
C TRP A 26 17.85 -5.41 12.94
N THR A 27 17.36 -5.71 14.12
CA THR A 27 17.52 -7.03 14.74
C THR A 27 16.18 -7.75 14.63
N ARG A 28 16.21 -9.00 14.18
CA ARG A 28 15.02 -9.85 14.02
C ARG A 28 15.17 -11.09 14.86
N GLU A 29 14.16 -11.40 15.62
CA GLU A 29 14.07 -12.57 16.47
C GLU A 29 12.81 -13.33 16.11
N TYR A 30 12.88 -14.66 16.13
CA TYR A 30 11.74 -15.53 15.83
C TYR A 30 11.60 -16.58 16.91
N ASP A 31 10.37 -16.77 17.37
CA ASP A 31 9.91 -17.91 18.17
C ASP A 31 8.91 -18.67 17.29
N GLU A 32 9.29 -19.85 16.83
CA GLU A 32 8.59 -20.59 15.80
C GLU A 32 8.42 -22.05 16.20
N ARG A 33 7.27 -22.62 15.88
CA ARG A 33 6.99 -24.04 16.10
C ARG A 33 6.51 -24.69 14.83
N PHE A 34 6.91 -25.92 14.65
CA PHE A 34 6.50 -26.80 13.56
C PHE A 34 5.76 -27.98 14.14
N ILE A 35 4.47 -28.09 13.83
CA ILE A 35 3.59 -29.14 14.35
C ILE A 35 3.48 -30.23 13.30
N PHE A 36 4.31 -31.26 13.44
CA PHE A 36 4.26 -32.46 12.60
C PHE A 36 3.15 -33.39 13.09
N PRO A 37 2.74 -34.40 12.30
CA PRO A 37 1.73 -35.35 12.72
C PRO A 37 2.05 -36.10 14.04
N ASP A 38 3.34 -36.39 14.28
CA ASP A 38 3.78 -37.23 15.42
C ASP A 38 4.64 -36.49 16.45
N ASN A 39 5.12 -35.26 16.14
CA ASN A 39 6.00 -34.51 17.01
C ASN A 39 5.91 -33.00 16.78
N GLU A 40 6.59 -32.23 17.64
CA GLU A 40 6.74 -30.77 17.53
C GLU A 40 8.23 -30.42 17.53
N LEU A 41 8.64 -29.52 16.62
CA LEU A 41 9.95 -28.89 16.63
C LEU A 41 9.79 -27.43 17.01
N HIS A 42 10.50 -27.00 18.05
CA HIS A 42 10.57 -25.59 18.44
C HIS A 42 11.90 -24.99 18.00
N ARG A 43 11.82 -23.86 17.33
CA ARG A 43 12.96 -23.04 16.86
C ARG A 43 12.93 -21.68 17.49
N LEU A 44 14.03 -21.30 18.15
CA LEU A 44 14.23 -19.95 18.70
C LEU A 44 15.41 -19.30 17.95
N GLU A 45 15.14 -18.24 17.22
CA GLU A 45 16.15 -17.50 16.47
C GLU A 45 16.45 -16.17 17.15
N THR A 46 17.69 -15.99 17.62
CA THR A 46 18.18 -14.77 18.26
C THR A 46 18.98 -13.96 17.25
N GLY A 47 18.51 -12.77 16.92
CA GLY A 47 19.06 -11.95 15.85
C GLY A 47 20.27 -11.11 16.25
N GLU A 48 21.05 -10.76 15.24
CA GLU A 48 22.13 -9.77 15.29
C GLU A 48 21.74 -8.53 14.47
N PRO A 49 22.24 -7.32 14.78
CA PRO A 49 22.01 -6.14 13.98
C PRO A 49 22.41 -6.36 12.51
N THR A 50 21.45 -6.30 11.61
CA THR A 50 21.64 -6.54 10.19
C THR A 50 21.26 -5.32 9.39
N LEU A 51 22.14 -4.90 8.46
CA LEU A 51 21.97 -3.70 7.66
C LEU A 51 20.83 -3.88 6.64
N PHE A 52 19.94 -2.91 6.58
CA PHE A 52 19.07 -2.68 5.43
C PHE A 52 19.49 -1.42 4.67
N ASN A 53 19.27 -1.41 3.36
CA ASN A 53 19.57 -0.26 2.51
C ASN A 53 18.59 -0.24 1.33
N LYS A 54 17.68 0.70 1.33
CA LYS A 54 16.65 0.88 0.29
C LYS A 54 16.79 2.24 -0.35
N LYS A 55 16.81 2.28 -1.68
CA LYS A 55 16.93 3.49 -2.49
C LYS A 55 15.76 3.59 -3.45
N LEU A 56 15.21 4.78 -3.57
CA LEU A 56 14.14 5.10 -4.50
C LEU A 56 14.53 6.35 -5.29
N LEU A 57 14.59 6.23 -6.60
CA LEU A 57 14.64 7.37 -7.52
C LEU A 57 13.31 7.41 -8.27
N ALA A 58 12.56 8.49 -8.13
CA ALA A 58 11.34 8.73 -8.89
C ALA A 58 11.49 10.04 -9.68
N SER A 59 11.27 9.97 -10.98
CA SER A 59 11.27 11.12 -11.88
C SER A 59 9.97 11.19 -12.66
N ASN A 60 9.55 12.40 -12.95
CA ASN A 60 8.34 12.69 -13.68
C ASN A 60 8.57 13.88 -14.60
N LEU A 61 8.33 13.69 -15.89
CA LEU A 61 8.33 14.74 -16.90
C LEU A 61 6.89 14.88 -17.42
N ASN A 62 6.35 16.06 -17.36
CA ASN A 62 4.97 16.33 -17.71
C ASN A 62 4.87 17.49 -18.70
N TYR A 63 4.16 17.26 -19.80
CA TYR A 63 3.78 18.28 -20.78
C TYR A 63 2.27 18.43 -20.75
N THR A 64 1.79 19.66 -20.62
CA THR A 64 0.37 19.99 -20.66
C THR A 64 0.12 21.05 -21.71
N LEU A 65 -0.84 20.82 -22.59
CA LEU A 65 -1.35 21.79 -23.54
C LEU A 65 -2.84 22.00 -23.27
N GLN A 66 -3.25 23.22 -22.94
CA GLN A 66 -4.65 23.47 -22.63
C GLN A 66 -5.18 24.78 -23.22
N GLU A 67 -6.45 24.74 -23.64
CA GLU A 67 -7.27 25.92 -23.87
C GLU A 67 -8.48 25.87 -22.95
N LYS A 68 -8.52 26.81 -22.01
CA LYS A 68 -9.57 26.84 -20.98
C LYS A 68 -10.97 26.78 -21.60
N GLY A 69 -11.80 25.85 -21.13
CA GLY A 69 -13.15 25.64 -21.62
C GLY A 69 -13.25 24.81 -22.92
N LYS A 70 -12.15 24.49 -23.59
CA LYS A 70 -12.16 23.72 -24.84
C LYS A 70 -11.53 22.35 -24.68
N TYR A 71 -10.23 22.28 -24.45
CA TYR A 71 -9.51 21.02 -24.34
C TYR A 71 -8.35 21.07 -23.35
N LEU A 72 -7.96 19.86 -22.91
CA LEU A 72 -6.76 19.58 -22.14
C LEU A 72 -6.08 18.35 -22.72
N PHE A 73 -4.84 18.49 -23.17
CA PHE A 73 -3.94 17.39 -23.48
C PHE A 73 -2.83 17.35 -22.44
N ASN A 74 -2.52 16.16 -21.96
CA ASN A 74 -1.40 15.96 -21.03
C ASN A 74 -0.64 14.69 -21.40
N ALA A 75 0.68 14.80 -21.52
CA ALA A 75 1.59 13.68 -21.69
C ALA A 75 2.55 13.65 -20.49
N GLN A 76 2.58 12.53 -19.78
CA GLN A 76 3.39 12.36 -18.58
C GLN A 76 4.26 11.12 -18.73
N PHE A 77 5.57 11.30 -18.68
CA PHE A 77 6.54 10.22 -18.55
C PHE A 77 6.96 10.11 -17.09
N ARG A 78 6.81 8.91 -16.51
CA ARG A 78 7.22 8.56 -15.16
C ARG A 78 8.30 7.50 -15.22
N TYR A 79 9.32 7.63 -14.40
CA TYR A 79 10.32 6.60 -14.20
C TYR A 79 10.58 6.41 -12.72
N THR A 80 10.41 5.19 -12.25
CA THR A 80 10.73 4.80 -10.88
C THR A 80 11.81 3.72 -10.90
N LEU A 81 12.87 3.93 -10.15
CA LEU A 81 13.90 2.95 -9.84
C LEU A 81 13.85 2.67 -8.34
N GLN A 82 13.58 1.43 -7.99
CA GLN A 82 13.80 0.89 -6.64
C GLN A 82 15.07 0.04 -6.69
N ASP A 83 16.00 0.30 -5.78
CA ASP A 83 17.27 -0.43 -5.66
C ASP A 83 17.48 -0.72 -4.17
N ASN A 84 17.26 -1.96 -3.79
CA ASN A 84 17.33 -2.45 -2.43
C ASN A 84 18.47 -3.46 -2.33
N PRO A 85 19.75 -3.00 -2.18
CA PRO A 85 20.89 -3.89 -2.09
C PRO A 85 20.95 -4.69 -0.77
N ALA A 86 20.09 -4.36 0.21
CA ALA A 86 19.88 -5.13 1.42
C ALA A 86 18.42 -4.93 1.86
N GLY A 87 17.64 -6.01 1.94
CA GLY A 87 16.23 -6.02 2.25
C GLY A 87 15.92 -5.68 3.71
N TYR A 88 14.66 -5.39 4.04
CA TYR A 88 14.23 -5.30 5.44
C TYR A 88 14.19 -6.68 6.10
N GLU A 89 14.02 -7.72 5.30
CA GLU A 89 13.90 -9.12 5.70
C GLU A 89 15.27 -9.77 5.95
N ASP A 90 16.38 -9.10 5.55
CA ASP A 90 17.75 -9.57 5.77
C ASP A 90 18.02 -9.79 7.25
N ARG A 91 18.70 -10.90 7.57
CA ARG A 91 19.04 -11.24 8.95
C ARG A 91 20.33 -12.04 9.08
N LYS A 92 20.96 -11.85 10.21
CA LYS A 92 22.01 -12.69 10.78
C LYS A 92 21.56 -13.08 12.16
N SER A 93 21.63 -14.36 12.49
CA SER A 93 21.09 -14.85 13.76
C SER A 93 21.71 -16.19 14.17
N LYS A 94 21.44 -16.56 15.41
CA LYS A 94 21.70 -17.90 15.98
C LYS A 94 20.34 -18.58 16.18
N LEU A 95 20.17 -19.72 15.56
CA LEU A 95 19.00 -20.57 15.68
C LEU A 95 19.29 -21.71 16.67
N TYR A 96 18.45 -21.82 17.67
CA TYR A 96 18.40 -22.91 18.67
C TYR A 96 17.18 -23.76 18.37
N THR A 97 17.34 -25.08 18.45
CA THR A 97 16.26 -26.03 18.20
C THR A 97 16.05 -26.92 19.42
N SER A 98 14.84 -27.43 19.61
CA SER A 98 14.51 -28.30 20.73
C SER A 98 15.18 -29.68 20.67
N ASP A 99 15.74 -30.06 19.54
CA ASP A 99 16.38 -31.34 19.26
C ASP A 99 17.93 -31.27 19.22
N SER A 100 18.52 -30.07 19.39
CA SER A 100 19.98 -29.88 19.36
C SER A 100 20.45 -28.75 20.28
N ASP A 101 21.49 -29.00 21.05
CA ASP A 101 22.15 -28.00 21.90
C ASP A 101 23.15 -27.11 21.11
N ILE A 102 23.50 -27.49 19.88
CA ILE A 102 24.47 -26.75 19.07
C ILE A 102 23.73 -25.76 18.19
N PRO A 103 23.98 -24.43 18.35
CA PRO A 103 23.26 -23.43 17.58
C PRO A 103 23.65 -23.43 16.10
N VAL A 104 22.68 -23.19 15.23
CA VAL A 104 22.87 -22.98 13.80
C VAL A 104 23.02 -21.49 13.50
N SER A 105 24.03 -21.11 12.76
CA SER A 105 24.19 -19.73 12.27
C SER A 105 23.37 -19.51 11.02
N ILE A 106 22.47 -18.55 11.05
CA ILE A 106 21.61 -18.17 9.92
C ILE A 106 22.17 -16.91 9.26
N TYR A 107 22.21 -16.93 7.93
CA TYR A 107 22.41 -15.77 7.07
C TYR A 107 21.35 -15.75 5.98
N ASP A 108 20.56 -14.67 5.92
CA ASP A 108 19.53 -14.47 4.91
C ASP A 108 19.70 -13.08 4.32
N HIS A 109 19.91 -12.99 3.02
CA HIS A 109 20.18 -11.75 2.32
C HIS A 109 19.44 -11.68 1.01
N THR A 110 18.73 -10.57 0.80
CA THR A 110 17.92 -10.32 -0.38
C THR A 110 18.31 -9.01 -1.05
N GLN A 111 18.52 -9.07 -2.36
CA GLN A 111 18.71 -7.90 -3.22
C GLN A 111 17.54 -7.78 -4.18
N GLU A 112 16.98 -6.58 -4.28
CA GLU A 112 15.86 -6.31 -5.18
C GLU A 112 16.14 -5.07 -6.02
N ARG A 113 15.83 -5.16 -7.33
CA ARG A 113 15.94 -4.01 -8.22
C ARG A 113 14.79 -3.97 -9.22
N ASN A 114 14.06 -2.85 -9.23
CA ASN A 114 12.89 -2.66 -10.07
C ASN A 114 13.01 -1.37 -10.89
N HIS A 115 12.80 -1.47 -12.21
CA HIS A 115 12.72 -0.35 -13.14
C HIS A 115 11.30 -0.25 -13.68
N LEU A 116 10.65 0.89 -13.51
CA LEU A 116 9.25 1.11 -13.88
C LEU A 116 9.09 2.39 -14.72
N PRO A 117 9.49 2.41 -16.01
CA PRO A 117 9.09 3.47 -16.92
C PRO A 117 7.60 3.35 -17.29
N SER A 118 6.89 4.47 -17.31
CA SER A 118 5.52 4.54 -17.82
C SER A 118 5.26 5.83 -18.57
N LEU A 119 4.44 5.73 -19.63
CA LEU A 119 3.94 6.86 -20.42
C LEU A 119 2.42 6.93 -20.26
N ASP A 120 1.92 8.08 -19.82
CA ASP A 120 0.52 8.35 -19.55
C ASP A 120 0.07 9.51 -20.45
N LEU A 121 -0.81 9.22 -21.39
CA LEU A 121 -1.41 10.17 -22.32
C LEU A 121 -2.86 10.43 -21.90
N TYR A 122 -3.20 11.66 -21.69
CA TYR A 122 -4.54 12.09 -21.30
C TYR A 122 -5.05 13.16 -22.26
N TYR A 123 -6.26 13.02 -22.73
CA TYR A 123 -6.94 14.00 -23.55
C TYR A 123 -8.37 14.24 -23.06
N GLN A 124 -8.73 15.48 -22.85
CA GLN A 124 -10.08 15.91 -22.50
C GLN A 124 -10.57 16.93 -23.51
N GLN A 125 -11.77 16.74 -24.04
CA GLN A 125 -12.48 17.66 -24.90
C GLN A 125 -13.78 18.10 -24.24
N ASN A 126 -13.96 19.39 -24.05
CA ASN A 126 -15.23 19.96 -23.67
C ASN A 126 -16.06 20.21 -24.96
N LEU A 127 -17.25 19.70 -24.98
CA LEU A 127 -18.19 19.82 -26.08
C LEU A 127 -19.28 20.86 -25.73
N LYS A 128 -20.18 21.15 -26.68
CA LYS A 128 -21.34 21.99 -26.44
C LYS A 128 -22.30 21.34 -25.43
N ASN A 129 -23.15 22.15 -24.79
CA ASN A 129 -24.20 21.70 -23.85
C ASN A 129 -23.63 20.94 -22.63
N ASP A 130 -22.56 21.45 -22.03
CA ASP A 130 -21.93 20.89 -20.81
C ASP A 130 -21.57 19.41 -20.93
N GLN A 131 -21.13 18.98 -22.10
CA GLN A 131 -20.63 17.65 -22.36
C GLN A 131 -19.10 17.62 -22.33
N ARG A 132 -18.54 16.47 -21.94
CA ARG A 132 -17.08 16.27 -21.88
C ARG A 132 -16.73 14.84 -22.27
N LEU A 133 -15.73 14.71 -23.14
CA LEU A 133 -15.07 13.45 -23.47
C LEU A 133 -13.70 13.43 -22.84
N ILE A 134 -13.31 12.30 -22.26
CA ILE A 134 -12.00 12.08 -21.66
C ILE A 134 -11.46 10.75 -22.19
N PHE A 135 -10.19 10.75 -22.58
CA PHE A 135 -9.44 9.56 -22.96
C PHE A 135 -8.14 9.52 -22.19
N ASN A 136 -7.79 8.35 -21.68
CA ASN A 136 -6.52 8.10 -21.02
C ASN A 136 -5.91 6.81 -21.53
N LEU A 137 -4.62 6.85 -21.87
CA LEU A 137 -3.85 5.69 -22.32
C LEU A 137 -2.56 5.65 -21.52
N VAL A 138 -2.31 4.54 -20.82
CA VAL A 138 -1.10 4.35 -20.01
C VAL A 138 -0.39 3.07 -20.42
N GLY A 139 0.85 3.22 -20.91
CA GLY A 139 1.76 2.11 -21.16
C GLY A 139 2.80 2.03 -20.05
N THR A 140 3.02 0.85 -19.48
CA THR A 140 4.00 0.61 -18.42
C THR A 140 4.86 -0.61 -18.79
N TYR A 141 6.17 -0.49 -18.56
CA TYR A 141 7.12 -1.59 -18.59
C TYR A 141 7.72 -1.74 -17.19
N ILE A 142 7.74 -2.96 -16.66
CA ILE A 142 8.36 -3.27 -15.38
C ILE A 142 9.44 -4.30 -15.61
N LYS A 143 10.68 -3.98 -15.22
CA LYS A 143 11.79 -4.93 -15.17
C LYS A 143 12.19 -5.10 -13.73
N SER A 144 12.06 -6.31 -13.21
CA SER A 144 12.34 -6.66 -11.82
C SER A 144 13.41 -7.72 -11.73
N SER A 145 14.26 -7.64 -10.72
CA SER A 145 15.15 -8.70 -10.30
C SER A 145 15.11 -8.83 -8.79
N ASN A 146 15.14 -10.07 -8.31
CA ASN A 146 15.22 -10.40 -6.90
C ASN A 146 16.18 -11.58 -6.75
N THR A 147 17.28 -11.40 -6.00
CA THR A 147 18.25 -12.44 -5.70
C THR A 147 18.28 -12.65 -4.20
N ARG A 148 18.16 -13.88 -3.75
CA ARG A 148 18.22 -14.26 -2.33
C ARG A 148 19.24 -15.36 -2.10
N ILE A 149 20.00 -15.22 -1.00
CA ILE A 149 20.93 -16.22 -0.48
C ILE A 149 20.52 -16.48 0.97
N TYR A 150 20.16 -17.73 1.25
CA TYR A 150 19.88 -18.21 2.60
C TYR A 150 20.86 -19.33 2.96
N GLN A 151 21.50 -19.25 4.13
CA GLN A 151 22.49 -20.21 4.58
C GLN A 151 22.22 -20.61 6.05
N GLU A 152 22.32 -21.91 6.30
CA GLU A 152 22.40 -22.50 7.64
C GLU A 152 23.79 -23.13 7.82
N LYS A 153 24.51 -22.74 8.88
CA LYS A 153 25.85 -23.26 9.21
C LYS A 153 25.89 -23.75 10.63
N GLN A 154 26.21 -25.01 10.80
CA GLN A 154 26.38 -25.65 12.11
C GLN A 154 27.73 -26.35 12.17
N GLU A 155 28.43 -26.28 13.30
CA GLU A 155 29.70 -26.92 13.49
C GLU A 155 29.58 -28.45 13.37
N GLY A 156 30.41 -29.06 12.54
CA GLY A 156 30.41 -30.52 12.33
C GLY A 156 29.34 -31.06 11.35
N ILE A 157 28.52 -30.21 10.76
CA ILE A 157 27.47 -30.58 9.80
C ILE A 157 27.69 -29.87 8.47
N ALA A 158 27.30 -30.50 7.37
CA ALA A 158 27.34 -29.86 6.05
C ALA A 158 26.48 -28.61 6.02
N ASN A 159 27.00 -27.51 5.48
CA ASN A 159 26.27 -26.27 5.33
C ASN A 159 25.10 -26.43 4.35
N THR A 160 23.95 -25.89 4.69
CA THR A 160 22.83 -25.74 3.76
C THR A 160 22.85 -24.35 3.14
N GLU A 161 22.71 -24.27 1.82
CA GLU A 161 22.58 -23.02 1.08
C GLU A 161 21.40 -23.13 0.13
N LEU A 162 20.50 -22.16 0.21
CA LEU A 162 19.41 -21.97 -0.73
C LEU A 162 19.68 -20.68 -1.51
N TYR A 163 19.70 -20.82 -2.81
CA TYR A 163 19.85 -19.70 -3.74
C TYR A 163 18.58 -19.54 -4.56
N SER A 164 18.14 -18.31 -4.73
CA SER A 164 17.02 -17.97 -5.63
C SER A 164 17.37 -16.70 -6.39
N ASP A 165 17.24 -16.75 -7.71
CA ASP A 165 17.33 -15.58 -8.58
C ASP A 165 16.09 -15.49 -9.46
N ILE A 166 15.40 -14.34 -9.38
CA ILE A 166 14.13 -14.12 -10.09
C ILE A 166 14.31 -12.90 -10.98
N ALA A 167 14.13 -13.10 -12.29
CA ALA A 167 14.11 -12.03 -13.26
C ALA A 167 12.73 -11.93 -13.92
N GLY A 168 12.09 -10.78 -13.80
CA GLY A 168 10.75 -10.53 -14.32
C GLY A 168 10.70 -9.37 -15.32
N LYS A 169 9.86 -9.52 -16.34
CA LYS A 169 9.50 -8.47 -17.28
C LYS A 169 7.99 -8.42 -17.44
N LYS A 170 7.39 -7.27 -17.20
CA LYS A 170 5.95 -7.06 -17.41
C LYS A 170 5.71 -5.89 -18.35
N TYR A 171 4.79 -6.10 -19.29
CA TYR A 171 4.25 -5.07 -20.18
C TYR A 171 2.78 -4.89 -19.85
N SER A 172 2.33 -3.66 -19.66
CA SER A 172 0.95 -3.33 -19.35
C SER A 172 0.48 -2.15 -20.18
N LEU A 173 -0.76 -2.26 -20.67
CA LEU A 173 -1.47 -1.19 -21.37
C LEU A 173 -2.83 -1.00 -20.72
N ILE A 174 -3.14 0.23 -20.32
CA ILE A 174 -4.45 0.63 -19.81
C ILE A 174 -5.03 1.68 -20.76
N ALA A 175 -6.24 1.44 -21.23
CA ALA A 175 -7.02 2.39 -22.00
C ALA A 175 -8.36 2.67 -21.32
N GLU A 176 -8.70 3.95 -21.14
CA GLU A 176 -9.96 4.37 -20.53
C GLU A 176 -10.58 5.51 -21.34
N GLY A 177 -11.88 5.41 -21.60
CA GLY A 177 -12.70 6.43 -22.23
C GLY A 177 -13.91 6.77 -21.37
N THR A 178 -14.17 8.07 -21.16
CA THR A 178 -15.28 8.55 -20.34
C THR A 178 -16.06 9.63 -21.07
N TYR A 179 -17.37 9.55 -21.00
CA TYR A 179 -18.29 10.59 -21.44
C TYR A 179 -19.09 11.13 -20.27
N GLU A 180 -19.10 12.44 -20.14
CA GLU A 180 -19.90 13.15 -19.14
C GLU A 180 -20.90 14.09 -19.79
N LYS A 181 -22.09 14.16 -19.22
CA LYS A 181 -23.15 15.07 -19.66
C LYS A 181 -23.94 15.58 -18.47
N LYS A 182 -24.21 16.88 -18.46
CA LYS A 182 -25.16 17.45 -17.52
C LYS A 182 -26.57 16.97 -17.84
N LEU A 183 -27.27 16.40 -16.85
CA LEU A 183 -28.61 15.86 -16.99
C LEU A 183 -29.47 16.33 -15.82
N GLY A 184 -30.43 17.23 -16.08
CA GLY A 184 -31.22 17.87 -15.04
C GLY A 184 -30.35 18.66 -14.06
N GLN A 185 -30.51 18.39 -12.76
CA GLN A 185 -29.71 19.02 -11.71
C GLN A 185 -28.39 18.30 -11.40
N GLY A 186 -28.07 17.26 -12.16
CA GLY A 186 -26.89 16.43 -11.95
C GLY A 186 -26.02 16.26 -13.18
N THR A 187 -25.03 15.42 -13.04
CA THR A 187 -24.10 15.00 -14.10
C THR A 187 -24.14 13.48 -14.22
N LEU A 188 -24.39 12.99 -15.42
CA LEU A 188 -24.28 11.59 -15.79
C LEU A 188 -22.89 11.37 -16.42
N THR A 189 -22.18 10.37 -15.93
CA THR A 189 -20.89 9.93 -16.44
C THR A 189 -21.00 8.46 -16.84
N GLY A 190 -20.50 8.08 -18.01
CA GLY A 190 -20.33 6.70 -18.42
C GLY A 190 -18.92 6.47 -18.90
N GLY A 191 -18.32 5.32 -18.57
CA GLY A 191 -16.96 5.02 -18.93
C GLY A 191 -16.69 3.55 -19.17
N LEU A 192 -15.64 3.30 -19.97
CA LEU A 192 -15.08 1.99 -20.27
C LEU A 192 -13.58 2.04 -20.02
N ARG A 193 -13.06 1.04 -19.29
CA ARG A 193 -11.62 0.86 -19.05
C ARG A 193 -11.24 -0.57 -19.41
N HIS A 194 -10.11 -0.71 -20.08
CA HIS A 194 -9.50 -2.01 -20.34
C HIS A 194 -8.02 -1.98 -19.98
N MET A 195 -7.57 -2.98 -19.26
CA MET A 195 -6.17 -3.23 -18.94
C MET A 195 -5.77 -4.59 -19.52
N GLN A 196 -4.63 -4.65 -20.19
CA GLN A 196 -4.01 -5.88 -20.65
C GLN A 196 -2.56 -5.91 -20.16
N SER A 197 -2.12 -7.02 -19.57
CA SER A 197 -0.72 -7.20 -19.18
C SER A 197 -0.18 -8.58 -19.56
N TYR A 198 1.13 -8.62 -19.81
CA TYR A 198 1.92 -9.81 -20.07
C TYR A 198 3.14 -9.79 -19.17
N THR A 199 3.35 -10.85 -18.43
CA THR A 199 4.45 -11.00 -17.49
C THR A 199 5.24 -12.25 -17.85
N ASP A 200 6.55 -12.10 -17.97
CA ASP A 200 7.51 -13.17 -18.23
C ASP A 200 8.50 -13.19 -17.06
N ASN A 201 8.37 -14.19 -16.19
CA ASN A 201 9.18 -14.38 -14.99
C ASN A 201 10.03 -15.64 -15.16
N ARG A 202 11.33 -15.49 -14.94
CA ARG A 202 12.28 -16.59 -14.85
C ARG A 202 12.72 -16.74 -13.40
N TYR A 203 12.50 -17.92 -12.87
CA TYR A 203 12.91 -18.35 -11.54
C TYR A 203 14.10 -19.29 -11.69
N GLU A 204 15.20 -19.00 -11.00
CA GLU A 204 16.39 -19.84 -10.92
C GLU A 204 16.65 -20.15 -9.44
N GLY A 205 16.88 -21.42 -9.10
CA GLY A 205 17.11 -21.90 -7.76
C GLY A 205 17.54 -23.37 -7.82
N GLU A 206 16.88 -24.26 -7.09
CA GLU A 206 17.04 -25.71 -7.22
C GLU A 206 16.67 -26.17 -8.64
N ASP A 207 15.63 -25.54 -9.22
CA ASP A 207 15.18 -25.74 -10.60
C ASP A 207 15.10 -24.41 -11.36
N VAL A 208 15.16 -24.48 -12.69
CA VAL A 208 14.93 -23.33 -13.57
C VAL A 208 13.53 -23.41 -14.15
N MET A 209 12.72 -22.38 -13.87
CA MET A 209 11.35 -22.31 -14.33
C MET A 209 11.02 -20.98 -15.00
N ASN A 210 10.44 -21.03 -16.20
CA ASN A 210 9.89 -19.87 -16.88
C ASN A 210 8.38 -19.84 -16.74
N VAL A 211 7.82 -18.70 -16.31
CA VAL A 211 6.41 -18.52 -16.07
C VAL A 211 5.89 -17.34 -16.88
N LEU A 212 5.01 -17.63 -17.83
CA LEU A 212 4.32 -16.64 -18.63
C LEU A 212 2.91 -16.43 -18.08
N LEU A 213 2.61 -15.19 -17.67
CA LEU A 213 1.33 -14.78 -17.12
C LEU A 213 0.64 -13.78 -18.06
N LYS A 214 -0.64 -13.98 -18.31
CA LYS A 214 -1.49 -13.04 -19.06
C LYS A 214 -2.64 -12.60 -18.17
N GLN A 215 -2.87 -11.31 -18.08
CA GLN A 215 -3.98 -10.74 -17.33
C GLN A 215 -4.71 -9.71 -18.17
N ALA A 216 -6.04 -9.72 -18.11
CA ALA A 216 -6.87 -8.68 -18.67
C ALA A 216 -7.98 -8.28 -17.70
N GLU A 217 -8.23 -7.00 -17.56
CA GLU A 217 -9.36 -6.46 -16.81
C GLU A 217 -10.15 -5.49 -17.69
N SER A 218 -11.45 -5.71 -17.82
CA SER A 218 -12.36 -4.79 -18.48
C SER A 218 -13.37 -4.28 -17.46
N TYR A 219 -13.61 -2.99 -17.46
CA TYR A 219 -14.47 -2.31 -16.50
C TYR A 219 -15.39 -1.33 -17.22
N ALA A 220 -16.70 -1.51 -17.05
CA ALA A 220 -17.72 -0.61 -17.57
C ALA A 220 -18.48 0.01 -16.39
N TYR A 221 -18.70 1.32 -16.41
CA TYR A 221 -19.37 2.00 -15.32
C TYR A 221 -20.27 3.14 -15.78
N THR A 222 -21.27 3.43 -14.95
CA THR A 222 -22.07 4.62 -15.05
C THR A 222 -22.24 5.24 -13.67
N GLU A 223 -22.16 6.55 -13.60
CA GLU A 223 -22.29 7.33 -12.38
C GLU A 223 -23.27 8.48 -12.60
N TYR A 224 -24.18 8.70 -11.67
CA TYR A 224 -24.99 9.89 -11.62
C TYR A 224 -24.72 10.66 -10.32
N LYS A 225 -24.25 11.89 -10.45
CA LYS A 225 -23.97 12.81 -9.34
C LYS A 225 -24.94 13.98 -9.39
N GLY A 226 -25.65 14.21 -8.30
CA GLY A 226 -26.64 15.28 -8.23
C GLY A 226 -26.73 15.93 -6.85
N LYS A 227 -27.49 17.05 -6.81
CA LYS A 227 -27.82 17.76 -5.59
C LYS A 227 -29.28 18.21 -5.65
N ILE A 228 -30.04 17.98 -4.57
CA ILE A 228 -31.41 18.44 -4.39
C ILE A 228 -31.49 19.14 -3.03
N GLN A 229 -31.65 20.46 -3.02
CA GLN A 229 -31.64 21.28 -1.80
C GLN A 229 -30.38 21.00 -0.96
N ASN A 230 -30.54 20.48 0.25
CA ASN A 230 -29.50 20.18 1.21
C ASN A 230 -28.92 18.76 1.05
N TRP A 231 -29.44 17.97 0.11
CA TRP A 231 -28.99 16.61 -0.18
C TRP A 231 -28.09 16.58 -1.39
N GLY A 232 -26.93 15.93 -1.25
CA GLY A 232 -26.06 15.55 -2.36
C GLY A 232 -26.03 14.03 -2.49
N TYR A 233 -25.92 13.51 -3.72
CA TYR A 233 -25.84 12.07 -3.94
C TYR A 233 -24.97 11.74 -5.13
N ILE A 234 -24.30 10.59 -5.04
CA ILE A 234 -23.55 9.95 -6.12
C ILE A 234 -23.96 8.48 -6.12
N ALA A 235 -24.55 8.02 -7.22
CA ALA A 235 -24.86 6.62 -7.45
C ALA A 235 -24.00 6.09 -8.59
N ASN A 236 -23.29 5.00 -8.35
CA ASN A 236 -22.45 4.36 -9.35
C ASN A 236 -22.88 2.90 -9.52
N LEU A 237 -22.94 2.44 -10.76
CA LEU A 237 -23.13 1.05 -11.14
C LEU A 237 -21.99 0.64 -12.06
N SER A 238 -21.31 -0.45 -11.73
CA SER A 238 -20.21 -0.92 -12.54
C SER A 238 -20.17 -2.44 -12.67
N LEU A 239 -19.63 -2.87 -13.81
CA LEU A 239 -19.37 -4.26 -14.16
C LEU A 239 -17.90 -4.42 -14.46
N ASN A 240 -17.28 -5.46 -13.93
CA ASN A 240 -15.93 -5.83 -14.30
C ASN A 240 -15.86 -7.26 -14.83
N ARG A 241 -14.90 -7.47 -15.72
CA ARG A 241 -14.46 -8.76 -16.21
C ARG A 241 -12.99 -8.88 -15.90
N PHE A 242 -12.60 -9.93 -15.23
CA PHE A 242 -11.22 -10.27 -14.93
C PHE A 242 -10.86 -11.57 -15.63
N TYR A 243 -9.74 -11.56 -16.37
CA TYR A 243 -9.16 -12.72 -17.05
C TYR A 243 -7.72 -12.92 -16.60
N TYR A 244 -7.36 -14.17 -16.36
CA TYR A 244 -6.02 -14.60 -15.97
C TYR A 244 -5.69 -15.91 -16.69
N SER A 245 -4.43 -16.06 -17.12
CA SER A 245 -3.92 -17.30 -17.70
C SER A 245 -2.45 -17.51 -17.35
N GLN A 246 -2.13 -18.71 -16.91
CA GLN A 246 -0.78 -19.19 -16.63
C GLN A 246 -0.68 -20.64 -17.12
N ARG A 247 0.21 -20.93 -18.07
CA ARG A 247 0.29 -22.26 -18.71
C ARG A 247 -1.09 -22.73 -19.20
N ASP A 248 -1.53 -23.90 -18.73
CA ASP A 248 -2.84 -24.48 -19.05
C ASP A 248 -3.98 -23.97 -18.16
N ASN A 249 -3.64 -23.27 -17.08
CA ASN A 249 -4.62 -22.69 -16.15
C ASN A 249 -5.13 -21.38 -16.69
N HIS A 250 -6.45 -21.23 -16.77
CA HIS A 250 -7.09 -19.95 -17.08
C HIS A 250 -8.32 -19.74 -16.20
N SER A 251 -8.59 -18.50 -15.90
CA SER A 251 -9.75 -18.10 -15.09
C SER A 251 -10.39 -16.85 -15.67
N GLU A 252 -11.71 -16.87 -15.81
CA GLU A 252 -12.50 -15.72 -16.24
C GLU A 252 -13.62 -15.46 -15.23
N ARG A 253 -13.77 -14.22 -14.79
CA ARG A 253 -14.71 -13.85 -13.73
C ARG A 253 -15.36 -12.52 -14.03
N TYR A 254 -16.62 -12.41 -13.60
CA TYR A 254 -17.43 -11.20 -13.76
C TYR A 254 -17.87 -10.72 -12.37
N GLY A 255 -17.92 -9.41 -12.20
CA GLY A 255 -18.34 -8.77 -10.97
C GLY A 255 -19.29 -7.60 -11.21
N PHE A 256 -20.25 -7.43 -10.32
CA PHE A 256 -21.11 -6.25 -10.23
C PHE A 256 -20.75 -5.47 -8.97
N GLN A 257 -20.48 -4.16 -9.13
CA GLN A 257 -19.95 -3.30 -8.08
C GLN A 257 -20.75 -1.99 -8.00
N PRO A 258 -21.88 -1.97 -7.31
CA PRO A 258 -22.61 -0.75 -7.05
C PRO A 258 -22.00 0.04 -5.90
N SER A 259 -22.11 1.36 -5.96
CA SER A 259 -21.84 2.25 -4.83
C SER A 259 -22.84 3.38 -4.73
N LEU A 260 -23.08 3.84 -3.52
CA LEU A 260 -23.96 4.98 -3.23
C LEU A 260 -23.32 5.85 -2.15
N LEU A 261 -23.20 7.12 -2.44
CA LEU A 261 -22.82 8.14 -1.48
C LEU A 261 -23.98 9.13 -1.35
N VAL A 262 -24.41 9.38 -0.13
CA VAL A 262 -25.42 10.40 0.20
C VAL A 262 -24.81 11.37 1.20
N SER A 263 -25.00 12.65 0.98
CA SER A 263 -24.62 13.72 1.91
C SER A 263 -25.82 14.60 2.23
N TYR A 264 -25.88 15.10 3.47
CA TYR A 264 -26.95 15.97 3.95
C TYR A 264 -26.39 17.11 4.79
N ASN A 265 -26.70 18.33 4.42
CA ASN A 265 -26.31 19.55 5.12
C ASN A 265 -27.56 20.25 5.69
N PRO A 266 -28.02 19.85 6.89
CA PRO A 266 -29.22 20.49 7.49
C PRO A 266 -29.04 21.98 7.72
N VAL A 267 -27.84 22.37 8.13
CA VAL A 267 -27.39 23.75 8.36
C VAL A 267 -25.93 23.88 7.90
N ASP A 268 -25.43 25.12 7.75
CA ASP A 268 -24.09 25.39 7.15
C ASP A 268 -22.93 24.80 7.94
N ASN A 269 -23.09 24.59 9.23
CA ASN A 269 -22.05 24.09 10.11
C ASN A 269 -22.16 22.60 10.45
N LEU A 270 -23.14 21.88 9.89
CA LEU A 270 -23.38 20.47 10.15
C LEU A 270 -23.50 19.69 8.84
N HIS A 271 -22.64 18.68 8.67
CA HIS A 271 -22.56 17.86 7.48
C HIS A 271 -22.60 16.39 7.86
N PHE A 272 -23.50 15.63 7.22
CA PHE A 272 -23.59 14.18 7.31
C PHE A 272 -23.26 13.57 5.95
N ARG A 273 -22.57 12.43 5.98
CA ARG A 273 -22.23 11.66 4.79
C ARG A 273 -22.33 10.17 5.09
N TYR A 274 -23.04 9.45 4.25
CA TYR A 274 -23.07 8.00 4.24
C TYR A 274 -22.59 7.48 2.90
N HIS A 275 -21.72 6.49 2.93
CA HIS A 275 -21.18 5.84 1.74
C HIS A 275 -21.27 4.33 1.90
N ILE A 276 -21.79 3.64 0.89
CA ILE A 276 -21.74 2.19 0.77
C ILE A 276 -21.10 1.83 -0.58
N ASN A 277 -20.16 0.90 -0.55
CA ASN A 277 -19.43 0.46 -1.74
C ASN A 277 -19.27 -1.07 -1.72
N LEU A 278 -19.75 -1.73 -2.77
CA LEU A 278 -19.56 -3.16 -2.98
C LEU A 278 -18.48 -3.34 -4.04
N LYS A 279 -17.45 -4.13 -3.70
CA LYS A 279 -16.33 -4.43 -4.61
C LYS A 279 -16.21 -5.94 -4.83
N ASN A 280 -15.81 -6.29 -6.03
CA ASN A 280 -15.37 -7.64 -6.36
C ASN A 280 -13.86 -7.61 -6.57
N ASN A 281 -13.11 -8.25 -5.66
CA ASN A 281 -11.66 -8.21 -5.64
C ASN A 281 -11.11 -9.48 -6.29
N ALA A 282 -10.30 -9.31 -7.33
CA ALA A 282 -9.59 -10.42 -7.97
C ALA A 282 -8.35 -10.79 -7.13
N PRO A 283 -7.90 -12.06 -7.19
CA PRO A 283 -6.62 -12.45 -6.62
C PRO A 283 -5.45 -11.68 -7.23
N SER A 284 -4.41 -11.40 -6.44
CA SER A 284 -3.13 -10.91 -6.97
C SER A 284 -2.49 -11.96 -7.89
N ILE A 285 -1.78 -11.52 -8.92
CA ILE A 285 -1.04 -12.43 -9.82
C ILE A 285 -0.02 -13.26 -9.04
N ALA A 286 0.66 -12.66 -8.06
CA ALA A 286 1.61 -13.36 -7.21
C ALA A 286 0.95 -14.52 -6.43
N TYR A 287 -0.29 -14.33 -5.94
CA TYR A 287 -1.03 -15.37 -5.21
C TYR A 287 -1.52 -16.53 -6.09
N LEU A 288 -1.70 -16.26 -7.39
CA LEU A 288 -2.11 -17.28 -8.38
C LEU A 288 -0.92 -18.07 -8.94
N ASN A 289 0.30 -17.61 -8.70
CA ASN A 289 1.51 -18.21 -9.25
C ASN A 289 1.83 -19.52 -8.52
N ASP A 290 1.84 -20.63 -9.23
CA ASP A 290 2.08 -21.99 -8.73
C ASP A 290 3.55 -22.36 -8.52
N VAL A 291 4.47 -21.41 -8.68
CA VAL A 291 5.89 -21.62 -8.44
C VAL A 291 6.17 -21.79 -6.96
N GLU A 292 7.00 -22.78 -6.63
CA GLU A 292 7.49 -22.96 -5.27
C GLU A 292 8.77 -22.18 -5.03
N GLN A 293 8.82 -21.48 -3.90
CA GLN A 293 9.98 -20.71 -3.45
C GLN A 293 10.35 -21.15 -2.04
N ARG A 294 11.52 -21.75 -1.87
CA ARG A 294 12.03 -22.17 -0.57
C ARG A 294 12.19 -20.98 0.37
N ILE A 295 11.63 -21.05 1.56
CA ILE A 295 11.85 -20.10 2.65
C ILE A 295 13.08 -20.52 3.46
N ASP A 296 13.08 -21.78 3.92
CA ASP A 296 14.19 -22.45 4.61
C ASP A 296 14.14 -23.97 4.36
N ILE A 297 14.84 -24.76 5.18
CA ILE A 297 14.90 -26.22 5.00
C ILE A 297 13.56 -26.93 5.28
N LEU A 298 12.63 -26.30 6.02
CA LEU A 298 11.33 -26.87 6.40
C LEU A 298 10.16 -26.20 5.72
N GLN A 299 10.38 -25.03 5.12
CA GLN A 299 9.30 -24.17 4.64
C GLN A 299 9.45 -23.80 3.17
N THR A 300 8.32 -23.75 2.49
CA THR A 300 8.20 -23.33 1.08
C THR A 300 7.02 -22.36 0.96
N ARG A 301 7.10 -21.39 0.05
CA ARG A 301 5.97 -20.54 -0.35
C ARG A 301 5.51 -20.93 -1.74
N ARG A 302 4.20 -21.12 -1.90
CA ARG A 302 3.55 -21.46 -3.18
C ARG A 302 2.24 -20.69 -3.29
N GLY A 303 1.97 -20.07 -4.43
CA GLY A 303 0.66 -19.50 -4.70
C GLY A 303 -0.39 -20.59 -4.96
N ASN A 304 -1.63 -20.18 -5.17
CA ASN A 304 -2.76 -21.07 -5.39
C ASN A 304 -3.55 -20.64 -6.63
N PRO A 305 -3.44 -21.33 -7.77
CA PRO A 305 -4.18 -21.01 -8.99
C PRO A 305 -5.69 -21.11 -8.87
N ASP A 306 -6.21 -21.88 -7.89
CA ASP A 306 -7.64 -22.12 -7.68
C ASP A 306 -8.34 -21.00 -6.89
N LEU A 307 -7.61 -19.96 -6.48
CA LEU A 307 -8.17 -18.83 -5.77
C LEU A 307 -9.32 -18.18 -6.53
N LYS A 308 -10.37 -17.84 -5.81
CA LYS A 308 -11.56 -17.18 -6.33
C LYS A 308 -11.58 -15.71 -5.93
N SER A 309 -12.14 -14.87 -6.80
CA SER A 309 -12.46 -13.49 -6.43
C SER A 309 -13.38 -13.46 -5.21
N PHE A 310 -13.19 -12.46 -4.37
CA PHE A 310 -14.00 -12.27 -3.17
C PHE A 310 -14.74 -10.92 -3.20
N ARG A 311 -15.79 -10.82 -2.39
CA ARG A 311 -16.59 -9.59 -2.28
C ARG A 311 -16.28 -8.86 -0.99
N SER A 312 -16.08 -7.55 -1.10
CA SER A 312 -16.03 -6.64 0.05
C SER A 312 -17.17 -5.63 -0.01
N THR A 313 -17.75 -5.36 1.16
CA THR A 313 -18.73 -4.30 1.37
C THR A 313 -18.15 -3.35 2.39
N ILE A 314 -18.03 -2.07 2.03
CA ILE A 314 -17.54 -1.02 2.92
C ILE A 314 -18.68 -0.02 3.13
N GLN A 315 -18.94 0.32 4.38
CA GLN A 315 -19.93 1.29 4.79
C GLN A 315 -19.28 2.31 5.70
N ASP A 316 -19.39 3.58 5.36
CA ASP A 316 -18.84 4.69 6.11
C ASP A 316 -19.97 5.67 6.47
N PHE A 317 -20.06 6.04 7.73
CA PHE A 317 -20.90 7.15 8.18
C PHE A 317 -20.00 8.21 8.81
N ASN A 318 -20.12 9.43 8.32
CA ASN A 318 -19.33 10.55 8.78
C ASN A 318 -20.28 11.72 9.17
N ALA A 319 -20.03 12.33 10.33
CA ALA A 319 -20.73 13.49 10.83
C ALA A 319 -19.73 14.58 11.21
N ILE A 320 -19.80 15.73 10.54
CA ILE A 320 -18.89 16.86 10.76
C ILE A 320 -19.70 18.04 11.27
N PHE A 321 -19.29 18.54 12.45
CA PHE A 321 -19.75 19.81 12.97
C PHE A 321 -18.58 20.78 13.05
N SER A 322 -18.73 22.00 12.54
CA SER A 322 -17.64 22.97 12.57
C SER A 322 -18.12 24.39 12.87
N THR A 323 -17.32 25.08 13.70
CA THR A 323 -17.44 26.50 13.98
C THR A 323 -16.14 27.20 13.57
N GLY A 324 -16.00 28.50 13.76
CA GLY A 324 -14.76 29.22 13.44
C GLY A 324 -13.53 28.78 14.24
N ILE A 325 -13.71 28.20 15.43
CA ILE A 325 -12.63 27.85 16.37
C ILE A 325 -12.54 26.34 16.58
N PHE A 326 -13.64 25.62 16.43
CA PHE A 326 -13.77 24.24 16.83
C PHE A 326 -14.47 23.41 15.76
N SER A 327 -13.97 22.20 15.49
CA SER A 327 -14.70 21.20 14.70
C SER A 327 -14.60 19.81 15.32
N ILE A 328 -15.69 19.07 15.18
CA ILE A 328 -15.77 17.64 15.48
C ILE A 328 -16.02 16.90 14.17
N ASP A 329 -15.25 15.85 13.91
CA ASP A 329 -15.46 14.93 12.80
C ASP A 329 -15.55 13.51 13.38
N ALA A 330 -16.73 12.92 13.33
CA ALA A 330 -17.00 11.57 13.82
C ALA A 330 -17.17 10.62 12.62
N LEU A 331 -16.39 9.56 12.58
CA LEU A 331 -16.41 8.53 11.54
C LEU A 331 -16.70 7.16 12.17
N VAL A 332 -17.66 6.44 11.59
CA VAL A 332 -17.88 5.01 11.84
C VAL A 332 -17.76 4.30 10.50
N SER A 333 -16.88 3.30 10.44
CA SER A 333 -16.63 2.49 9.24
C SER A 333 -16.83 1.02 9.55
N TYR A 334 -17.51 0.31 8.65
CA TYR A 334 -17.65 -1.14 8.71
C TYR A 334 -17.30 -1.77 7.37
N ALA A 335 -16.30 -2.64 7.38
CA ALA A 335 -15.92 -3.44 6.23
C ALA A 335 -16.24 -4.92 6.49
N TYR A 336 -16.87 -5.56 5.52
CA TYR A 336 -17.15 -6.99 5.50
C TYR A 336 -16.65 -7.61 4.20
N GLU A 337 -15.80 -8.62 4.32
CA GLU A 337 -15.30 -9.41 3.20
C GLU A 337 -15.88 -10.82 3.27
N LYS A 338 -16.46 -11.28 2.19
CA LYS A 338 -16.96 -12.63 2.02
C LYS A 338 -15.98 -13.43 1.17
N ASN A 339 -15.54 -14.56 1.69
CA ASN A 339 -14.53 -15.43 1.10
C ASN A 339 -13.20 -14.72 0.79
N PRO A 340 -12.65 -13.91 1.72
CA PRO A 340 -11.40 -13.21 1.50
C PRO A 340 -10.24 -14.18 1.24
N ILE A 341 -9.24 -13.72 0.50
CA ILE A 341 -8.01 -14.47 0.29
C ILE A 341 -7.07 -14.16 1.44
N MET A 342 -6.69 -15.17 2.19
CA MET A 342 -5.79 -15.06 3.34
C MET A 342 -4.69 -16.11 3.25
N GLU A 343 -3.54 -15.82 3.85
CA GLU A 343 -2.45 -16.78 3.98
C GLU A 343 -2.90 -17.98 4.81
N SER A 344 -2.43 -19.16 4.44
CA SER A 344 -2.68 -20.42 5.10
C SER A 344 -1.41 -21.28 5.05
N VAL A 345 -1.21 -22.13 6.06
CA VAL A 345 -0.12 -23.07 6.09
C VAL A 345 -0.68 -24.48 5.98
N ILE A 346 -0.16 -25.27 5.04
CA ILE A 346 -0.48 -26.69 4.88
C ILE A 346 0.78 -27.51 5.04
N TYR A 347 0.65 -28.80 5.37
CA TYR A 347 1.76 -29.74 5.49
C TYR A 347 1.63 -30.82 4.44
N GLU A 348 2.60 -30.85 3.52
CA GLU A 348 2.65 -31.83 2.42
C GLU A 348 4.10 -32.32 2.24
N GLU A 349 4.28 -33.62 2.04
CA GLU A 349 5.58 -34.25 1.71
C GLU A 349 6.74 -33.86 2.63
N GLY A 350 6.47 -33.65 3.92
CA GLY A 350 7.48 -33.26 4.90
C GLY A 350 7.78 -31.76 4.98
N MET A 351 7.09 -30.92 4.21
CA MET A 351 7.28 -29.47 4.13
C MET A 351 6.06 -28.70 4.63
N PHE A 352 6.30 -27.59 5.28
CA PHE A 352 5.28 -26.59 5.62
C PHE A 352 5.17 -25.60 4.47
N ILE A 353 4.02 -25.60 3.80
CA ILE A 353 3.80 -24.78 2.60
C ILE A 353 2.95 -23.58 2.98
N HIS A 354 3.53 -22.39 2.91
CA HIS A 354 2.83 -21.12 3.01
C HIS A 354 2.13 -20.83 1.68
N THR A 355 0.81 -20.79 1.70
CA THR A 355 -0.02 -20.59 0.52
C THR A 355 -1.17 -19.63 0.83
N TYR A 356 -2.08 -19.48 -0.11
CA TYR A 356 -3.25 -18.61 0.02
C TYR A 356 -4.53 -19.39 -0.21
N GLU A 357 -5.56 -19.11 0.58
CA GLU A 357 -6.87 -19.75 0.47
C GLU A 357 -8.00 -18.73 0.58
N ASN A 358 -9.15 -19.04 -0.02
CA ASN A 358 -10.38 -18.31 0.25
C ASN A 358 -10.93 -18.78 1.61
N GLN A 359 -10.86 -17.91 2.61
CA GLN A 359 -11.36 -18.13 3.97
C GLN A 359 -12.84 -17.71 4.11
N LYS A 360 -13.50 -17.91 5.26
CA LYS A 360 -14.94 -17.64 5.40
C LYS A 360 -15.28 -16.16 5.35
N SER A 361 -14.67 -15.35 6.24
CA SER A 361 -14.97 -13.91 6.27
C SER A 361 -13.92 -13.11 7.03
N PHE A 362 -13.87 -11.82 6.70
CA PHE A 362 -13.17 -10.80 7.48
C PHE A 362 -14.11 -9.65 7.78
N GLN A 363 -14.02 -9.11 9.00
CA GLN A 363 -14.77 -7.94 9.41
C GLN A 363 -13.85 -6.94 10.10
N HIS A 364 -14.04 -5.68 9.78
CA HIS A 364 -13.37 -4.57 10.43
C HIS A 364 -14.40 -3.49 10.78
N LEU A 365 -14.55 -3.22 12.08
CA LEU A 365 -15.34 -2.12 12.60
C LEU A 365 -14.40 -1.07 13.17
N ALA A 366 -14.48 0.15 12.69
CA ALA A 366 -13.73 1.31 13.16
C ALA A 366 -14.67 2.41 13.60
N ALA A 367 -14.34 3.07 14.71
CA ALA A 367 -14.99 4.29 15.14
C ALA A 367 -13.94 5.27 15.64
N GLU A 368 -13.94 6.49 15.12
CA GLU A 368 -13.03 7.55 15.53
C GLU A 368 -13.75 8.90 15.60
N VAL A 369 -13.28 9.76 16.49
CA VAL A 369 -13.74 11.14 16.61
C VAL A 369 -12.55 12.08 16.62
N THR A 370 -12.47 12.97 15.66
CA THR A 370 -11.45 14.00 15.59
C THR A 370 -11.96 15.32 16.15
N PHE A 371 -11.31 15.81 17.17
CA PHE A 371 -11.52 17.15 17.73
C PHE A 371 -10.43 18.08 17.20
N ASN A 372 -10.82 19.11 16.45
CA ASN A 372 -9.91 20.14 16.00
C ASN A 372 -10.22 21.45 16.71
N ILE A 373 -9.21 22.07 17.31
CA ILE A 373 -9.31 23.32 18.05
C ILE A 373 -8.28 24.30 17.50
N LYS A 374 -8.75 25.51 17.14
CA LYS A 374 -7.92 26.63 16.65
C LYS A 374 -8.12 27.85 17.53
N PRO A 375 -7.58 27.86 18.78
CA PRO A 375 -7.89 28.89 19.77
C PRO A 375 -7.44 30.30 19.36
N TRP A 376 -6.39 30.38 18.55
CA TRP A 376 -5.83 31.65 18.02
C TRP A 376 -5.82 31.62 16.48
N LYS A 377 -6.94 31.25 15.87
CA LYS A 377 -7.10 31.18 14.41
C LYS A 377 -6.00 30.31 13.76
N ASP A 378 -5.13 30.97 12.98
CA ASP A 378 -4.12 30.27 12.19
C ASP A 378 -2.78 30.08 12.94
N TYR A 379 -2.66 30.58 14.18
CA TYR A 379 -1.41 30.46 14.94
C TYR A 379 -1.24 29.11 15.62
N ILE A 380 -2.33 28.53 16.12
CA ILE A 380 -2.29 27.22 16.80
C ILE A 380 -3.45 26.36 16.28
N SER A 381 -3.12 25.13 15.90
CA SER A 381 -4.06 24.09 15.55
C SER A 381 -3.73 22.82 16.34
N LEU A 382 -4.68 22.36 17.14
CA LEU A 382 -4.60 21.10 17.86
C LEU A 382 -5.67 20.16 17.32
N SER A 383 -5.24 18.95 16.92
CA SER A 383 -6.13 17.87 16.52
C SER A 383 -5.90 16.66 17.42
N VAL A 384 -6.96 16.15 18.03
CA VAL A 384 -6.95 14.95 18.86
C VAL A 384 -7.96 13.96 18.31
N THR A 385 -7.50 12.77 17.96
CA THR A 385 -8.34 11.71 17.37
C THR A 385 -8.23 10.44 18.18
N PRO A 386 -9.07 10.21 19.19
CA PRO A 386 -9.29 8.89 19.75
C PRO A 386 -10.06 8.00 18.78
N GLY A 387 -9.73 6.72 18.76
CA GLY A 387 -10.37 5.73 17.92
C GLY A 387 -10.33 4.33 18.51
N ILE A 388 -11.18 3.47 17.99
CA ILE A 388 -11.22 2.05 18.29
C ILE A 388 -11.44 1.26 17.00
N ASN A 389 -10.68 0.19 16.85
CA ASN A 389 -10.78 -0.74 15.73
C ASN A 389 -11.01 -2.16 16.27
N ARG A 390 -11.98 -2.86 15.69
CA ARG A 390 -12.26 -4.27 15.96
C ARG A 390 -12.10 -5.07 14.67
N TYR A 391 -11.18 -6.02 14.69
CA TYR A 391 -10.91 -6.96 13.61
C TYR A 391 -11.43 -8.34 13.98
N ILE A 392 -12.09 -9.02 13.04
CA ILE A 392 -12.60 -10.38 13.20
C ILE A 392 -12.26 -11.15 11.93
N SER A 393 -11.34 -12.10 12.02
CA SER A 393 -10.93 -13.00 10.94
C SER A 393 -11.48 -14.38 11.19
N THR A 394 -12.40 -14.83 10.34
CA THR A 394 -12.98 -16.18 10.41
C THR A 394 -12.45 -17.01 9.26
N GLY A 395 -11.59 -17.96 9.58
CA GLY A 395 -11.07 -18.94 8.64
C GLY A 395 -11.95 -20.18 8.53
N ASN A 396 -11.49 -21.16 7.77
CA ASN A 396 -12.16 -22.46 7.67
C ASN A 396 -12.14 -23.21 9.00
N ASN A 397 -11.02 -23.06 9.76
CA ASN A 397 -10.77 -23.79 11.01
C ASN A 397 -10.37 -22.89 12.19
N TYR A 398 -10.45 -21.54 12.05
CA TYR A 398 -10.06 -20.61 13.10
C TYR A 398 -11.00 -19.43 13.23
N LEU A 399 -10.92 -18.73 14.37
CA LEU A 399 -11.54 -17.44 14.63
C LEU A 399 -10.56 -16.57 15.41
N HIS A 400 -10.02 -15.54 14.78
CA HIS A 400 -9.14 -14.57 15.44
C HIS A 400 -9.81 -13.22 15.56
N THR A 401 -9.67 -12.61 16.72
CA THR A 401 -10.22 -11.29 16.99
C THR A 401 -9.19 -10.39 17.65
N TYR A 402 -9.16 -9.13 17.21
CA TYR A 402 -8.26 -8.14 17.78
C TYR A 402 -8.96 -6.80 17.95
N THR A 403 -8.75 -6.15 19.10
CA THR A 403 -9.28 -4.81 19.35
C THR A 403 -8.14 -3.87 19.63
N LEU A 404 -8.03 -2.82 18.84
CA LEU A 404 -7.05 -1.76 18.96
C LEU A 404 -7.73 -0.49 19.44
N LYS A 405 -7.15 0.16 20.46
CA LYS A 405 -7.46 1.56 20.82
C LYS A 405 -6.40 2.45 20.20
N GLU A 406 -6.82 3.49 19.51
CA GLU A 406 -5.95 4.44 18.84
C GLU A 406 -6.05 5.83 19.46
N LEU A 407 -4.95 6.56 19.43
CA LEU A 407 -4.89 7.97 19.76
C LEU A 407 -3.90 8.65 18.83
N ARG A 408 -4.38 9.64 18.07
CA ARG A 408 -3.53 10.53 17.26
C ARG A 408 -3.64 11.94 17.81
N ILE A 409 -2.51 12.60 18.00
CA ILE A 409 -2.46 14.00 18.42
C ILE A 409 -1.53 14.73 17.47
N ASN A 410 -2.02 15.80 16.87
CA ASN A 410 -1.24 16.71 16.05
C ASN A 410 -1.37 18.13 16.63
N LEU A 411 -0.26 18.75 16.89
CA LEU A 411 -0.16 20.15 17.31
C LEU A 411 0.72 20.89 16.31
N ASP A 412 0.15 21.85 15.64
CA ASP A 412 0.88 22.77 14.80
C ASP A 412 0.73 24.18 15.34
N ALA A 413 1.86 24.87 15.53
CA ALA A 413 1.88 26.26 15.92
C ALA A 413 2.76 27.06 14.97
N SER A 414 2.30 28.28 14.65
CA SER A 414 3.03 29.21 13.79
C SER A 414 2.96 30.61 14.39
N TYR A 415 4.11 31.27 14.50
CA TYR A 415 4.19 32.66 14.89
C TYR A 415 5.23 33.39 14.06
N LYS A 416 4.78 34.39 13.31
CA LYS A 416 5.61 35.05 12.29
C LYS A 416 6.19 34.01 11.32
N ASN A 417 7.50 33.82 11.37
CA ASN A 417 8.24 32.89 10.51
C ASN A 417 8.54 31.54 11.20
N TRP A 418 8.25 31.40 12.48
CA TRP A 418 8.51 30.20 13.24
C TRP A 418 7.38 29.21 13.14
N LEU A 419 7.73 27.93 13.07
CA LEU A 419 6.82 26.79 12.99
C LEU A 419 7.21 25.79 14.08
N LEU A 420 6.22 25.25 14.78
CA LEU A 420 6.36 24.13 15.69
C LEU A 420 5.36 23.06 15.23
N SER A 421 5.80 21.83 15.09
CA SER A 421 4.91 20.71 14.80
C SER A 421 5.24 19.55 15.73
N PHE A 422 4.23 19.03 16.39
CA PHE A 422 4.29 17.82 17.19
C PHE A 422 3.22 16.85 16.71
N MET A 423 3.63 15.62 16.49
CA MET A 423 2.74 14.53 16.13
C MET A 423 3.04 13.32 17.00
N THR A 424 2.00 12.70 17.52
CA THR A 424 2.05 11.36 18.10
C THR A 424 0.94 10.52 17.51
N ILE A 425 1.25 9.28 17.20
CA ILE A 425 0.30 8.33 16.64
C ILE A 425 0.55 6.96 17.27
N THR A 426 -0.50 6.36 17.79
CA THR A 426 -0.48 4.93 18.06
C THR A 426 -0.26 4.22 16.74
N PRO A 427 0.49 3.10 16.73
CA PRO A 427 0.95 2.53 15.47
C PRO A 427 -0.19 2.31 14.50
N PRO A 428 -0.09 2.87 13.29
CA PRO A 428 -1.11 2.70 12.26
C PRO A 428 -1.18 1.26 11.73
N ASN A 429 -0.18 0.44 12.07
CA ASN A 429 0.02 -0.91 11.55
C ASN A 429 -0.29 -1.98 12.60
N ARG A 430 -1.34 -1.80 13.39
CA ARG A 430 -1.84 -2.84 14.29
C ARG A 430 -3.13 -3.40 13.74
N TYR A 431 -3.12 -4.66 13.35
CA TYR A 431 -4.32 -5.33 12.83
C TYR A 431 -4.16 -6.85 12.89
N VAL A 432 -5.28 -7.53 12.68
CA VAL A 432 -5.33 -8.96 12.40
C VAL A 432 -5.98 -9.15 11.04
N TYR A 433 -5.38 -9.96 10.19
CA TYR A 433 -5.98 -10.41 8.94
C TYR A 433 -5.63 -11.88 8.69
N GLY A 434 -6.63 -12.73 8.63
CA GLY A 434 -6.40 -14.18 8.67
C GLY A 434 -5.80 -14.61 10.00
N GLU A 435 -4.72 -15.34 9.93
CA GLU A 435 -3.88 -15.77 11.05
C GLU A 435 -2.74 -14.81 11.35
N GLN A 436 -2.59 -13.75 10.53
CA GLN A 436 -1.54 -12.74 10.68
C GLN A 436 -1.92 -11.66 11.68
N LEU A 437 -1.03 -11.40 12.65
CA LEU A 437 -1.11 -10.29 13.58
C LEU A 437 0.08 -9.37 13.37
N LEU A 438 -0.17 -8.06 13.23
CA LEU A 438 0.86 -7.03 13.20
C LEU A 438 0.66 -6.06 14.35
N LYS A 439 1.73 -5.78 15.14
CA LYS A 439 1.77 -4.80 16.22
C LYS A 439 3.01 -3.92 16.07
N GLY A 440 2.88 -2.74 15.50
CA GLY A 440 3.95 -1.75 15.52
C GLY A 440 4.01 -0.97 16.84
N ASP A 441 5.04 -0.17 17.04
CA ASP A 441 5.22 0.70 18.22
C ASP A 441 4.68 2.11 17.96
N LEU A 442 4.59 2.90 19.03
CA LEU A 442 4.23 4.32 18.98
C LEU A 442 5.22 5.10 18.11
N MET A 443 4.71 6.12 17.44
CA MET A 443 5.55 7.06 16.68
C MET A 443 5.30 8.48 17.14
N HIS A 444 6.39 9.19 17.47
CA HIS A 444 6.37 10.58 17.87
C HIS A 444 7.29 11.39 16.97
N THR A 445 6.92 12.62 16.68
CA THR A 445 7.78 13.53 15.94
C THR A 445 7.61 14.94 16.49
N LEU A 446 8.69 15.58 16.86
CA LEU A 446 8.72 16.97 17.28
C LEU A 446 9.63 17.75 16.33
N MET A 447 9.12 18.79 15.71
CA MET A 447 9.88 19.62 14.77
C MET A 447 9.71 21.11 15.08
N ILE A 448 10.80 21.85 14.99
CA ILE A 448 10.78 23.31 14.97
C ILE A 448 11.32 23.79 13.63
N GLY A 449 10.76 24.84 13.08
CA GLY A 449 11.14 25.34 11.79
C GLY A 449 11.09 26.86 11.68
N TYR A 450 11.78 27.35 10.66
CA TYR A 450 11.76 28.75 10.26
C TYR A 450 11.48 28.84 8.76
N LYS A 451 10.49 29.63 8.38
CA LYS A 451 10.02 29.75 6.99
C LYS A 451 10.12 31.18 6.50
N GLN A 452 10.72 31.33 5.33
CA GLN A 452 10.75 32.53 4.51
C GLN A 452 9.99 32.29 3.19
N PRO A 453 9.64 33.30 2.40
CA PRO A 453 8.95 33.10 1.12
C PRO A 453 9.69 32.16 0.15
N ALA A 454 11.03 32.24 0.09
CA ALA A 454 11.85 31.48 -0.83
C ALA A 454 12.45 30.19 -0.23
N TRP A 455 12.43 30.01 1.08
CA TRP A 455 13.03 28.86 1.73
C TRP A 455 12.43 28.57 3.10
N SER A 456 12.59 27.33 3.56
CA SER A 456 12.31 26.94 4.93
C SER A 456 13.29 25.89 5.41
N ILE A 457 13.61 25.96 6.70
CA ILE A 457 14.34 24.93 7.43
C ILE A 457 13.47 24.41 8.57
N MET A 458 13.41 23.09 8.73
CA MET A 458 12.82 22.45 9.90
C MET A 458 13.83 21.46 10.44
N ALA A 459 14.02 21.46 11.75
CA ALA A 459 14.83 20.48 12.46
C ALA A 459 13.99 19.88 13.58
N GLY A 460 14.20 18.61 13.86
CA GLY A 460 13.42 17.93 14.87
C GLY A 460 13.98 16.57 15.22
N ILE A 461 13.23 15.87 16.04
CA ILE A 461 13.56 14.54 16.51
C ILE A 461 12.37 13.60 16.28
N HIS A 462 12.67 12.44 15.75
CA HIS A 462 11.74 11.34 15.56
C HIS A 462 11.92 10.33 16.67
N ASN A 463 10.82 9.87 17.27
CA ASN A 463 10.76 8.98 18.43
C ASN A 463 11.65 9.44 19.59
N PRO A 464 11.50 10.69 20.10
CA PRO A 464 12.25 11.15 21.26
C PRO A 464 11.96 10.29 22.49
N PHE A 465 13.01 10.06 23.31
CA PHE A 465 12.94 9.30 24.56
C PHE A 465 12.68 7.80 24.44
N MET A 466 12.60 7.26 23.23
CA MET A 466 12.52 5.82 22.99
C MET A 466 13.94 5.25 22.84
N LYS A 467 14.25 4.16 23.55
CA LYS A 467 15.54 3.47 23.40
C LYS A 467 15.61 2.70 22.09
N THR A 468 14.52 2.06 21.73
CA THR A 468 14.44 1.14 20.59
C THR A 468 13.03 1.19 20.04
N TYR A 469 12.88 1.24 18.71
CA TYR A 469 11.62 0.99 18.05
C TYR A 469 11.38 -0.51 17.94
N ARG A 470 10.16 -0.97 18.23
CA ARG A 470 9.77 -2.38 18.15
C ARG A 470 8.56 -2.58 17.23
N SER A 471 8.54 -3.72 16.55
CA SER A 471 7.36 -4.21 15.85
C SER A 471 7.27 -5.72 16.10
N GLU A 472 6.11 -6.19 16.47
CA GLU A 472 5.81 -7.62 16.67
C GLU A 472 4.90 -8.06 15.53
N ASN A 473 5.30 -9.12 14.82
CA ASN A 473 4.44 -9.84 13.89
C ASN A 473 4.20 -11.23 14.47
N ALA A 474 3.02 -11.78 14.26
CA ALA A 474 2.75 -13.17 14.61
C ALA A 474 1.89 -13.82 13.54
N ASN A 475 2.16 -15.07 13.25
CA ASN A 475 1.27 -15.97 12.52
C ASN A 475 0.71 -16.97 13.52
N TRP A 476 -0.61 -17.07 13.65
CA TRP A 476 -1.32 -17.96 14.57
C TRP A 476 -1.76 -19.25 13.91
N SER A 477 -1.10 -19.67 12.84
CA SER A 477 -1.35 -20.95 12.19
C SER A 477 -1.27 -22.09 13.19
N ALA A 478 -2.18 -23.04 13.09
CA ALA A 478 -2.16 -24.25 13.92
C ALA A 478 -0.98 -25.17 13.60
N LEU A 479 -0.43 -25.11 12.38
CA LEU A 479 0.66 -25.97 11.91
C LEU A 479 2.03 -25.36 12.10
N ASN A 480 2.13 -24.02 11.93
CA ASN A 480 3.38 -23.29 12.05
C ASN A 480 3.13 -21.93 12.71
N PRO A 481 2.86 -21.91 14.04
CA PRO A 481 2.76 -20.65 14.75
C PRO A 481 4.13 -19.99 14.87
N VAL A 482 4.18 -18.69 14.53
CA VAL A 482 5.41 -17.89 14.55
C VAL A 482 5.14 -16.59 15.29
N LYS A 483 6.08 -16.17 16.14
CA LYS A 483 6.19 -14.83 16.66
C LYS A 483 7.50 -14.23 16.20
N SER A 484 7.45 -13.06 15.58
CA SER A 484 8.61 -12.32 15.12
C SER A 484 8.69 -10.98 15.83
N ASP A 485 9.81 -10.72 16.49
CA ASP A 485 10.14 -9.43 17.09
C ASP A 485 11.20 -8.72 16.25
N ILE A 486 10.90 -7.51 15.82
CA ILE A 486 11.78 -6.67 15.01
C ILE A 486 12.08 -5.41 15.81
N HIS A 487 13.34 -5.09 16.03
CA HIS A 487 13.72 -3.88 16.73
C HIS A 487 14.89 -3.15 16.06
N SER A 488 14.91 -1.83 16.22
CA SER A 488 15.93 -0.96 15.66
C SER A 488 16.21 0.22 16.57
N THR A 489 17.46 0.43 16.90
CA THR A 489 17.93 1.62 17.62
C THR A 489 18.00 2.85 16.73
N ASN A 490 18.20 2.66 15.43
CA ASN A 490 18.32 3.75 14.45
C ASN A 490 17.00 4.47 14.13
N MET A 491 15.87 3.89 14.52
CA MET A 491 14.54 4.52 14.39
C MET A 491 14.10 5.28 15.66
N SER A 492 14.96 5.34 16.68
CA SER A 492 14.71 6.01 17.95
C SER A 492 15.66 7.18 18.10
N ASN A 493 15.19 8.29 18.68
CA ASN A 493 15.95 9.52 18.85
C ASN A 493 16.61 10.04 17.55
N THR A 494 15.98 9.81 16.39
CA THR A 494 16.54 10.17 15.10
C THR A 494 16.38 11.67 14.83
N ILE A 495 17.50 12.36 14.60
CA ILE A 495 17.49 13.78 14.22
C ILE A 495 17.05 13.88 12.75
N VAL A 496 16.06 14.73 12.51
CA VAL A 496 15.52 15.00 11.18
C VAL A 496 15.75 16.46 10.83
N VAL A 497 16.33 16.71 9.66
CA VAL A 497 16.47 18.06 9.09
C VAL A 497 15.81 18.09 7.73
N LYS A 498 14.92 19.06 7.52
CA LYS A 498 14.22 19.28 6.27
C LYS A 498 14.50 20.69 5.76
N LEU A 499 15.09 20.77 4.57
CA LEU A 499 15.34 22.02 3.85
C LEU A 499 14.43 22.06 2.62
N ASN A 500 13.74 23.19 2.43
CA ASN A 500 12.97 23.43 1.23
C ASN A 500 13.38 24.79 0.64
N PHE A 501 13.53 24.82 -0.68
CA PHE A 501 13.76 26.04 -1.44
C PHE A 501 12.69 26.17 -2.53
N ASN A 502 12.04 27.33 -2.59
CA ASN A 502 11.03 27.65 -3.59
C ASN A 502 11.46 28.90 -4.35
N LEU A 503 12.01 28.70 -5.54
CA LEU A 503 12.42 29.78 -6.42
C LEU A 503 11.33 29.99 -7.47
N ASN A 504 10.58 31.08 -7.34
CA ASN A 504 9.51 31.43 -8.27
C ASN A 504 9.94 32.62 -9.12
N PHE A 505 9.97 32.41 -10.44
CA PHE A 505 10.28 33.44 -11.40
C PHE A 505 9.06 33.65 -12.31
N GLY A 506 8.64 34.91 -12.45
CA GLY A 506 7.55 35.27 -13.34
C GLY A 506 6.14 34.97 -12.78
N ARG A 507 5.16 34.95 -13.69
CA ARG A 507 3.74 34.83 -13.34
C ARG A 507 3.37 33.37 -13.02
N GLN A 508 2.71 33.16 -11.88
CA GLN A 508 2.20 31.85 -11.51
C GLN A 508 0.87 31.53 -12.21
N TYR A 509 0.75 30.35 -12.79
CA TYR A 509 -0.48 29.83 -13.39
C TYR A 509 -0.98 28.63 -12.59
N LYS A 510 -2.30 28.50 -12.48
CA LYS A 510 -2.92 27.33 -11.86
C LYS A 510 -2.90 26.19 -12.88
N GLY A 511 -2.18 25.11 -12.57
CA GLY A 511 -2.12 23.93 -13.42
C GLY A 511 -3.48 23.24 -13.57
N ALA A 512 -3.67 22.55 -14.69
CA ALA A 512 -4.84 21.74 -14.91
C ALA A 512 -4.71 20.38 -14.18
N ASN A 513 -5.84 19.88 -13.65
CA ASN A 513 -5.90 18.56 -13.03
C ASN A 513 -6.55 17.57 -13.99
N LYS A 514 -5.97 16.36 -14.10
CA LYS A 514 -6.57 15.24 -14.80
C LYS A 514 -7.79 14.73 -14.04
N GLY A 515 -8.85 14.36 -14.75
CA GLY A 515 -10.04 13.72 -14.17
C GLY A 515 -9.85 12.21 -13.94
N ILE A 516 -8.92 11.58 -14.65
CA ILE A 516 -8.62 10.14 -14.59
C ILE A 516 -7.13 9.95 -14.34
N GLN A 517 -6.78 8.96 -13.49
CA GLN A 517 -5.41 8.55 -13.23
C GLN A 517 -5.34 7.03 -13.22
N ASN A 518 -4.59 6.46 -14.15
CA ASN A 518 -4.32 5.04 -14.22
C ASN A 518 -2.84 4.76 -13.94
N ILE A 519 -2.56 3.63 -13.29
CA ILE A 519 -1.21 3.17 -12.99
C ILE A 519 -1.22 1.65 -12.84
N ASP A 520 -0.13 1.00 -13.25
CA ASP A 520 0.18 -0.39 -12.94
C ASP A 520 1.59 -0.45 -12.35
N THR A 521 1.72 -0.99 -11.15
CA THR A 521 3.00 -1.09 -10.40
C THR A 521 3.27 -2.50 -9.88
N ASP A 522 2.37 -3.46 -10.11
CA ASP A 522 2.53 -4.84 -9.68
C ASP A 522 3.49 -5.59 -10.62
N SER A 523 4.59 -6.14 -10.09
CA SER A 523 5.56 -6.93 -10.85
C SER A 523 5.11 -8.37 -11.13
N GLY A 524 4.18 -8.91 -10.35
CA GLY A 524 3.71 -10.31 -10.46
C GLY A 524 4.74 -11.36 -10.03
N ILE A 525 5.75 -11.00 -9.23
CA ILE A 525 6.78 -11.91 -8.71
C ILE A 525 6.35 -12.45 -7.35
N LEU A 526 6.43 -13.78 -7.16
CA LEU A 526 6.31 -14.44 -5.86
C LEU A 526 7.72 -14.61 -5.25
N GLN A 527 7.91 -14.15 -4.01
CA GLN A 527 9.19 -14.22 -3.29
C GLN A 527 9.13 -15.25 -2.16
N GLY A 528 10.24 -15.94 -1.89
CA GLY A 528 10.39 -16.94 -0.82
C GLY A 528 10.95 -16.36 0.49
N THR A 529 10.74 -15.09 0.79
CA THR A 529 11.23 -14.47 2.03
C THR A 529 10.35 -14.82 3.23
N LYS A 530 10.96 -14.94 4.42
CA LYS A 530 10.24 -15.06 5.69
C LYS A 530 9.74 -13.68 6.12
N GLU A 531 8.42 -13.50 6.23
CA GLU A 531 7.78 -12.23 6.61
C GLU A 531 7.65 -12.07 8.13
#